data_2533d2f07bc46fad1362764b7318a9f2
#
_entry.id   2533d2f07bc46fad1362764b7318a9f2
#
_cell.length_a   1.000
_cell.length_b   1.000
_cell.length_c   1.000
_cell.angle_alpha   90.00
_cell.angle_beta   90.00
_cell.angle_gamma   90.00
#
_symmetry.space_group_name_H-M   'P 1'
#
loop_
_entity.id
_entity.type
_entity.pdbx_description
1 polymer ?
#
loop_
_entity_poly.entity_id
_entity_poly.type
_entity_poly.pdbx_seq_one_letter_code
_entity_poly.pdbx_strand_id
1 'polypeptide(L)'
;MDTETTYLLASPDTLEPVAHQFIEEVLPWGDIFAFYAPMGTGKTTFIKTLCEALGVQDVINSPTFSIINEYRAEPSGELIYHFDCYRLEKLNDALNLGAEDYLQSGALCFIEWPEVMEDILPADTVRVTIEEIEGGARRLTARYNKTEDTSNA
;
A
#
# COMPACT_ATOMS: atom_id res chain seq x y z
N MET A 1 7.68 -15.09 12.02
CA MET A 1 7.76 -14.11 13.10
C MET A 1 7.11 -12.82 12.63
N ASP A 2 6.24 -12.26 13.45
CA ASP A 2 5.53 -11.04 13.10
C ASP A 2 6.33 -9.81 13.45
N THR A 3 6.35 -8.87 12.53
CA THR A 3 6.93 -7.57 12.77
C THR A 3 5.80 -6.54 12.65
N GLU A 4 5.75 -5.60 13.57
CA GLU A 4 4.69 -4.61 13.58
C GLU A 4 5.26 -3.27 14.01
N THR A 5 4.80 -2.21 13.37
CA THR A 5 5.14 -0.86 13.79
C THR A 5 3.93 0.03 13.61
N THR A 6 3.83 1.05 14.44
CA THR A 6 2.66 1.92 14.49
C THR A 6 3.11 3.38 14.43
N TYR A 7 2.37 4.17 13.67
CA TYR A 7 2.61 5.61 13.56
C TYR A 7 1.34 6.36 13.91
N LEU A 8 1.50 7.52 14.54
CA LEU A 8 0.38 8.40 14.84
C LEU A 8 0.31 9.49 13.78
N LEU A 9 -0.85 9.60 13.16
CA LEU A 9 -1.14 10.68 12.21
C LEU A 9 -2.04 11.68 12.94
N ALA A 10 -1.42 12.54 13.74
CA ALA A 10 -2.16 13.44 14.61
C ALA A 10 -2.86 14.55 13.83
N SER A 11 -2.30 14.95 12.70
CA SER A 11 -2.85 16.02 11.87
C SER A 11 -2.29 15.87 10.46
N PRO A 12 -2.86 16.59 9.48
CA PRO A 12 -2.30 16.50 8.12
C PRO A 12 -0.82 16.86 8.04
N ASP A 13 -0.33 17.69 8.95
CA ASP A 13 1.08 18.08 8.94
C ASP A 13 2.01 16.90 9.23
N THR A 14 1.51 15.83 9.84
CA THR A 14 2.34 14.68 10.17
C THR A 14 2.46 13.69 9.02
N LEU A 15 1.70 13.86 7.95
CA LEU A 15 1.71 12.90 6.84
C LEU A 15 3.08 12.75 6.21
N GLU A 16 3.73 13.85 5.89
CA GLU A 16 5.03 13.78 5.21
C GLU A 16 6.12 13.19 6.09
N PRO A 17 6.29 13.62 7.35
CA PRO A 17 7.28 12.97 8.20
C PRO A 17 7.01 11.48 8.40
N VAL A 18 5.75 11.08 8.58
CA VAL A 18 5.43 9.68 8.76
C VAL A 18 5.68 8.89 7.48
N ALA A 19 5.39 9.49 6.32
CA ALA A 19 5.67 8.83 5.06
C ALA A 19 7.17 8.53 4.91
N HIS A 20 8.01 9.48 5.28
CA HIS A 20 9.46 9.26 5.22
C HIS A 20 9.91 8.19 6.20
N GLN A 21 9.35 8.16 7.41
CA GLN A 21 9.66 7.09 8.35
C GLN A 21 9.21 5.74 7.83
N PHE A 22 8.03 5.70 7.24
CA PHE A 22 7.48 4.47 6.67
C PHE A 22 8.41 3.93 5.57
N ILE A 23 8.90 4.83 4.71
CA ILE A 23 9.81 4.44 3.65
C ILE A 23 11.10 3.85 4.20
N GLU A 24 11.63 4.42 5.27
CA GLU A 24 12.86 3.92 5.86
C GLU A 24 12.67 2.63 6.63
N GLU A 25 11.54 2.50 7.33
CA GLU A 25 11.37 1.43 8.31
C GLU A 25 10.52 0.27 7.81
N VAL A 26 9.52 0.54 6.97
CA VAL A 26 8.56 -0.46 6.55
C VAL A 26 8.72 -0.87 5.10
N LEU A 27 9.02 0.07 4.22
CA LEU A 27 9.13 -0.22 2.80
C LEU A 27 10.12 -1.35 2.50
N PRO A 28 11.26 -1.46 3.21
CA PRO A 28 12.19 -2.56 2.95
C PRO A 28 11.65 -3.94 3.28
N TRP A 29 10.49 -4.04 3.94
CA TRP A 29 9.94 -5.34 4.34
C TRP A 29 9.47 -6.17 3.14
N GLY A 30 9.08 -5.52 2.04
CA GLY A 30 8.60 -6.26 0.87
C GLY A 30 8.22 -5.34 -0.26
N ASP A 31 7.57 -5.90 -1.26
CA ASP A 31 7.17 -5.18 -2.46
C ASP A 31 5.67 -4.88 -2.51
N ILE A 32 4.88 -5.62 -1.76
CA ILE A 32 3.43 -5.52 -1.87
C ILE A 32 2.86 -5.04 -0.54
N PHE A 33 2.12 -3.95 -0.59
CA PHE A 33 1.55 -3.29 0.58
C PHE A 33 0.04 -3.15 0.40
N ALA A 34 -0.71 -3.86 1.23
CA ALA A 34 -2.17 -3.87 1.19
C ALA A 34 -2.69 -2.96 2.28
N PHE A 35 -3.49 -1.96 1.89
CA PHE A 35 -3.96 -0.92 2.80
C PHE A 35 -5.43 -1.16 3.13
N TYR A 36 -5.70 -1.44 4.40
CA TYR A 36 -7.04 -1.70 4.92
C TYR A 36 -7.48 -0.50 5.74
N ALA A 37 -8.56 0.13 5.31
CA ALA A 37 -9.06 1.29 6.05
C ALA A 37 -10.49 1.57 5.63
N PRO A 38 -11.34 2.00 6.56
CA PRO A 38 -12.68 2.45 6.18
C PRO A 38 -12.57 3.64 5.24
N MET A 39 -13.63 3.86 4.47
CA MET A 39 -13.67 5.01 3.57
C MET A 39 -13.53 6.29 4.38
N GLY A 40 -12.78 7.25 3.85
CA GLY A 40 -12.63 8.55 4.50
C GLY A 40 -11.55 8.62 5.57
N THR A 41 -10.76 7.53 5.76
CA THR A 41 -9.70 7.56 6.77
C THR A 41 -8.37 8.09 6.23
N GLY A 42 -8.31 8.43 4.94
CA GLY A 42 -7.11 9.06 4.38
C GLY A 42 -6.10 8.11 3.78
N LYS A 43 -6.49 6.87 3.45
CA LYS A 43 -5.53 5.93 2.89
C LYS A 43 -5.00 6.38 1.53
N THR A 44 -5.87 6.94 0.68
CA THR A 44 -5.42 7.46 -0.61
C THR A 44 -4.46 8.62 -0.42
N THR A 45 -4.76 9.49 0.55
CA THR A 45 -3.90 10.62 0.87
C THR A 45 -2.52 10.14 1.33
N PHE A 46 -2.48 9.10 2.17
CA PHE A 46 -1.22 8.57 2.65
C PHE A 46 -0.42 7.95 1.51
N ILE A 47 -1.08 7.18 0.65
CA ILE A 47 -0.40 6.56 -0.49
C ILE A 47 0.15 7.63 -1.43
N LYS A 48 -0.62 8.69 -1.66
CA LYS A 48 -0.13 9.80 -2.47
C LYS A 48 1.11 10.42 -1.86
N THR A 49 1.10 10.64 -0.54
CA THR A 49 2.24 11.22 0.15
C THR A 49 3.46 10.30 0.05
N LEU A 50 3.26 8.98 0.16
CA LEU A 50 4.34 8.01 -0.03
C LEU A 50 4.94 8.14 -1.42
N CYS A 51 4.10 8.18 -2.44
CA CYS A 51 4.58 8.26 -3.81
C CYS A 51 5.35 9.55 -4.05
N GLU A 52 4.85 10.66 -3.52
CA GLU A 52 5.56 11.93 -3.65
C GLU A 52 6.91 11.88 -2.97
N ALA A 53 6.97 11.27 -1.78
CA ALA A 53 8.22 11.12 -1.05
C ALA A 53 9.21 10.21 -1.78
N LEU A 54 8.70 9.27 -2.58
CA LEU A 54 9.53 8.38 -3.39
C LEU A 54 9.99 9.03 -4.70
N GLY A 55 9.50 10.23 -5.00
CA GLY A 55 9.95 10.95 -6.17
C GLY A 55 9.03 10.88 -7.36
N VAL A 56 7.78 10.43 -7.17
CA VAL A 56 6.80 10.43 -8.26
C VAL A 56 6.39 11.86 -8.53
N GLN A 57 6.55 12.31 -9.77
CA GLN A 57 6.28 13.70 -10.14
C GLN A 57 4.95 13.88 -10.83
N ASP A 58 4.31 12.80 -11.25
CA ASP A 58 3.00 12.88 -11.87
C ASP A 58 1.96 13.27 -10.84
N VAL A 59 0.89 13.91 -11.33
CA VAL A 59 -0.23 14.23 -10.45
C VAL A 59 -0.91 12.92 -10.07
N ILE A 60 -0.88 12.60 -8.78
CA ILE A 60 -1.46 11.37 -8.27
C ILE A 60 -2.86 11.69 -7.79
N ASN A 61 -3.85 11.30 -8.57
CA ASN A 61 -5.25 11.40 -8.19
C ASN A 61 -5.77 10.00 -8.02
N SER A 62 -6.85 9.87 -7.24
CA SER A 62 -7.55 8.60 -7.21
C SER A 62 -7.91 8.26 -8.63
N PRO A 63 -7.64 7.04 -9.09
CA PRO A 63 -7.97 6.68 -10.47
C PRO A 63 -9.47 6.79 -10.66
N THR A 64 -9.87 7.61 -11.61
CA THR A 64 -11.29 7.79 -11.88
C THR A 64 -11.84 6.63 -12.68
N PHE A 65 -11.06 6.16 -13.63
CA PHE A 65 -11.49 5.11 -14.54
C PHE A 65 -10.55 3.91 -14.56
N SER A 66 -9.31 4.09 -14.11
CA SER A 66 -8.33 3.03 -14.10
C SER A 66 -8.24 2.42 -12.72
N ILE A 67 -8.25 1.09 -12.65
CA ILE A 67 -8.13 0.38 -11.39
C ILE A 67 -6.67 0.23 -11.01
N ILE A 68 -5.79 0.08 -11.99
CA ILE A 68 -4.36 -0.05 -11.76
C ILE A 68 -3.66 1.10 -12.47
N ASN A 69 -2.89 1.87 -11.72
CA ASN A 69 -2.10 2.97 -12.27
C ASN A 69 -0.62 2.70 -12.08
N GLU A 70 0.14 3.15 -13.04
CA GLU A 70 1.58 2.95 -13.06
C GLU A 70 2.27 4.30 -12.87
N TYR A 71 3.19 4.36 -11.90
CA TYR A 71 3.95 5.56 -11.63
C TYR A 71 5.44 5.23 -11.69
N ARG A 72 6.26 6.24 -11.90
CA ARG A 72 7.71 6.09 -11.85
C ARG A 72 8.29 7.06 -10.83
N ALA A 73 9.11 6.53 -9.93
CA ALA A 73 9.85 7.33 -8.98
C ALA A 73 11.06 7.95 -9.67
N GLU A 74 11.46 9.13 -9.20
CA GLU A 74 12.61 9.84 -9.76
C GLU A 74 13.63 10.09 -8.65
N PRO A 75 14.91 10.04 -8.91
CA PRO A 75 15.56 9.76 -10.19
C PRO A 75 15.79 8.28 -10.48
N SER A 76 15.36 7.39 -9.57
CA SER A 76 15.69 5.96 -9.72
C SER A 76 15.00 5.33 -10.92
N GLY A 77 13.85 5.85 -11.36
CA GLY A 77 13.05 5.22 -12.41
C GLY A 77 12.29 4.00 -11.93
N GLU A 78 12.23 3.78 -10.63
CA GLU A 78 11.59 2.60 -10.07
C GLU A 78 10.09 2.64 -10.34
N LEU A 79 9.53 1.49 -10.68
CA LEU A 79 8.14 1.35 -11.07
C LEU A 79 7.27 1.12 -9.84
N ILE A 80 6.13 1.79 -9.79
CA ILE A 80 5.17 1.66 -8.69
C ILE A 80 3.80 1.43 -9.31
N TYR A 81 3.12 0.38 -8.85
CA TYR A 81 1.74 0.11 -9.26
C TYR A 81 0.80 0.47 -8.11
N HIS A 82 -0.21 1.26 -8.40
CA HIS A 82 -1.22 1.66 -7.43
C HIS A 82 -2.56 1.07 -7.84
N PHE A 83 -3.08 0.15 -7.03
CA PHE A 83 -4.35 -0.53 -7.27
C PHE A 83 -5.42 0.14 -6.43
N ASP A 84 -6.56 0.44 -7.05
CA ASP A 84 -7.76 0.84 -6.31
C ASP A 84 -8.85 -0.16 -6.65
N CYS A 85 -9.08 -1.09 -5.75
CA CYS A 85 -9.98 -2.21 -5.98
C CYS A 85 -11.38 -1.95 -5.47
N TYR A 86 -11.71 -0.71 -5.12
CA TYR A 86 -13.02 -0.39 -4.55
C TYR A 86 -14.18 -0.85 -5.42
N ARG A 87 -14.02 -0.76 -6.73
CA ARG A 87 -15.11 -1.11 -7.66
C ARG A 87 -15.14 -2.57 -8.05
N LEU A 88 -14.15 -3.34 -7.65
CA LEU A 88 -14.13 -4.77 -7.94
C LEU A 88 -15.06 -5.47 -6.98
N GLU A 89 -15.87 -6.39 -7.48
CA GLU A 89 -16.86 -7.07 -6.65
C GLU A 89 -16.41 -8.45 -6.25
N LYS A 90 -15.55 -9.09 -7.05
CA LYS A 90 -15.11 -10.44 -6.75
C LYS A 90 -13.73 -10.67 -7.32
N LEU A 91 -13.12 -11.77 -6.86
CA LEU A 91 -11.76 -12.11 -7.25
C LEU A 91 -11.58 -12.20 -8.76
N ASN A 92 -12.55 -12.75 -9.46
CA ASN A 92 -12.46 -12.89 -10.90
C ASN A 92 -12.26 -11.54 -11.60
N ASP A 93 -12.82 -10.48 -11.04
CA ASP A 93 -12.63 -9.15 -11.63
C ASP A 93 -11.16 -8.75 -11.59
N ALA A 94 -10.47 -9.04 -10.48
CA ALA A 94 -9.05 -8.75 -10.36
C ALA A 94 -8.23 -9.64 -11.29
N LEU A 95 -8.58 -10.91 -11.37
CA LEU A 95 -7.86 -11.84 -12.24
C LEU A 95 -7.98 -11.43 -13.70
N ASN A 96 -9.14 -10.94 -14.11
CA ASN A 96 -9.36 -10.49 -15.48
C ASN A 96 -8.52 -9.27 -15.84
N LEU A 97 -8.08 -8.51 -14.84
CA LEU A 97 -7.21 -7.36 -15.07
C LEU A 97 -5.74 -7.74 -15.12
N GLY A 98 -5.42 -9.02 -14.88
CA GLY A 98 -4.04 -9.45 -14.85
C GLY A 98 -3.35 -9.11 -13.55
N ALA A 99 -4.10 -9.00 -12.44
CA ALA A 99 -3.54 -8.57 -11.16
C ALA A 99 -2.35 -9.42 -10.73
N GLU A 100 -2.40 -10.73 -10.98
CA GLU A 100 -1.31 -11.62 -10.55
C GLU A 100 0.02 -11.27 -11.22
N ASP A 101 -0.02 -10.87 -12.48
CA ASP A 101 1.21 -10.49 -13.20
C ASP A 101 1.84 -9.26 -12.55
N TYR A 102 1.02 -8.30 -12.15
CA TYR A 102 1.54 -7.11 -11.47
C TYR A 102 2.15 -7.47 -10.13
N LEU A 103 1.47 -8.34 -9.37
CA LEU A 103 1.96 -8.73 -8.05
C LEU A 103 3.26 -9.52 -8.14
N GLN A 104 3.50 -10.21 -9.23
CA GLN A 104 4.71 -11.01 -9.42
C GLN A 104 5.81 -10.27 -10.13
N SER A 105 5.58 -9.03 -10.49
CA SER A 105 6.53 -8.27 -11.31
C SER A 105 7.80 -7.85 -10.57
N GLY A 106 7.77 -7.87 -9.25
CA GLY A 106 8.88 -7.35 -8.45
C GLY A 106 8.82 -5.85 -8.23
N ALA A 107 7.85 -5.17 -8.83
CA ALA A 107 7.66 -3.75 -8.63
C ALA A 107 6.91 -3.49 -7.34
N LEU A 108 7.06 -2.27 -6.83
CA LEU A 108 6.35 -1.85 -5.63
C LEU A 108 4.86 -1.74 -5.95
N CYS A 109 4.02 -2.33 -5.11
CA CYS A 109 2.57 -2.33 -5.31
C CYS A 109 1.88 -1.79 -4.06
N PHE A 110 1.08 -0.75 -4.23
CA PHE A 110 0.22 -0.22 -3.17
C PHE A 110 -1.21 -0.54 -3.54
N ILE A 111 -1.93 -1.25 -2.68
CA ILE A 111 -3.26 -1.76 -2.99
C ILE A 111 -4.27 -1.19 -2.01
N GLU A 112 -5.27 -0.46 -2.52
CA GLU A 112 -6.42 0.00 -1.74
C GLU A 112 -7.57 -0.96 -1.94
N TRP A 113 -8.33 -1.20 -0.87
CA TRP A 113 -9.45 -2.14 -0.86
C TRP A 113 -8.99 -3.53 -1.29
N PRO A 114 -7.98 -4.09 -0.60
CA PRO A 114 -7.39 -5.35 -1.04
C PRO A 114 -8.24 -6.58 -0.75
N GLU A 115 -9.35 -6.42 -0.04
CA GLU A 115 -10.15 -7.55 0.42
C GLU A 115 -10.58 -8.46 -0.72
N VAL A 116 -10.86 -7.89 -1.89
CA VAL A 116 -11.30 -8.68 -3.03
C VAL A 116 -10.17 -9.54 -3.57
N MET A 117 -8.93 -9.18 -3.26
CA MET A 117 -7.74 -9.88 -3.77
C MET A 117 -7.05 -10.76 -2.74
N GLU A 118 -7.65 -10.94 -1.56
CA GLU A 118 -6.96 -11.65 -0.47
C GLU A 118 -6.43 -13.02 -0.90
N ASP A 119 -7.19 -13.74 -1.71
CA ASP A 119 -6.81 -15.09 -2.08
C ASP A 119 -5.57 -15.14 -2.96
N ILE A 120 -5.22 -14.06 -3.63
CA ILE A 120 -4.04 -14.04 -4.49
C ILE A 120 -2.91 -13.19 -3.95
N LEU A 121 -3.08 -12.57 -2.79
CA LEU A 121 -1.99 -11.81 -2.19
C LEU A 121 -0.89 -12.76 -1.72
N PRO A 122 0.38 -12.45 -2.04
CA PRO A 122 1.47 -13.29 -1.55
C PRO A 122 1.52 -13.35 -0.04
N ALA A 123 2.11 -14.41 0.48
CA ALA A 123 2.20 -14.62 1.92
C ALA A 123 3.02 -13.52 2.61
N ASP A 124 3.96 -12.92 1.87
CA ASP A 124 4.83 -11.89 2.42
C ASP A 124 4.30 -10.46 2.17
N THR A 125 3.01 -10.34 1.89
CA THR A 125 2.38 -9.04 1.75
C THR A 125 2.42 -8.28 3.07
N VAL A 126 2.85 -7.03 3.03
CA VAL A 126 2.81 -6.15 4.20
C VAL A 126 1.39 -5.59 4.31
N ARG A 127 0.78 -5.75 5.47
CA ARG A 127 -0.58 -5.28 5.68
C ARG A 127 -0.56 -4.02 6.53
N VAL A 128 -1.21 -2.98 6.01
CA VAL A 128 -1.22 -1.68 6.65
C VAL A 128 -2.67 -1.33 6.96
N THR A 129 -2.95 -1.03 8.22
CA THR A 129 -4.29 -0.57 8.62
C THR A 129 -4.21 0.88 9.05
N ILE A 130 -5.24 1.64 8.69
CA ILE A 130 -5.38 3.03 9.14
C ILE A 130 -6.74 3.12 9.80
N GLU A 131 -6.76 3.59 11.05
CA GLU A 131 -8.00 3.71 11.79
C GLU A 131 -8.07 5.07 12.45
N GLU A 132 -9.28 5.58 12.57
CA GLU A 132 -9.51 6.85 13.24
C GLU A 132 -9.57 6.60 14.74
N ILE A 133 -8.90 7.45 15.52
CA ILE A 133 -8.90 7.34 16.97
C ILE A 133 -9.40 8.66 17.55
N GLU A 134 -9.40 8.76 18.88
CA GLU A 134 -9.94 9.94 19.54
C GLU A 134 -9.29 11.22 19.06
N GLY A 135 -10.06 12.29 19.01
CA GLY A 135 -9.55 13.60 18.64
C GLY A 135 -9.35 13.80 17.14
N GLY A 136 -9.85 12.89 16.32
CA GLY A 136 -9.71 13.03 14.88
C GLY A 136 -8.36 12.59 14.34
N ALA A 137 -7.46 12.15 15.23
CA ALA A 137 -6.19 11.61 14.79
C ALA A 137 -6.39 10.23 14.19
N ARG A 138 -5.37 9.74 13.49
CA ARG A 138 -5.42 8.41 12.90
C ARG A 138 -4.21 7.62 13.33
N ARG A 139 -4.37 6.31 13.41
CA ARG A 139 -3.29 5.41 13.74
C ARG A 139 -3.04 4.50 12.55
N LEU A 140 -1.80 4.47 12.10
CA LEU A 140 -1.39 3.61 11.00
C LEU A 140 -0.54 2.50 11.58
N THR A 141 -0.92 1.26 11.31
CA THR A 141 -0.17 0.10 11.79
C THR A 141 0.25 -0.73 10.59
N ALA A 142 1.54 -0.98 10.48
CA ALA A 142 2.09 -1.86 9.45
C ALA A 142 2.48 -3.18 10.09
N ARG A 143 2.05 -4.27 9.47
CA ARG A 143 2.30 -5.62 10.00
C ARG A 143 2.84 -6.50 8.89
N TYR A 144 3.90 -7.20 9.22
CA TYR A 144 4.56 -8.10 8.29
C TYR A 144 4.75 -9.45 8.97
N ASN A 145 4.15 -10.48 8.41
CA ASN A 145 4.33 -11.83 8.90
C ASN A 145 5.32 -12.51 7.96
N LYS A 146 6.58 -12.54 8.37
CA LYS A 146 7.61 -13.17 7.57
C LYS A 146 7.46 -14.67 7.74
N THR A 147 6.83 -15.31 6.76
CA THR A 147 6.74 -16.74 6.76
C THR A 147 8.14 -17.29 6.63
N GLU A 148 8.45 -18.17 7.50
CA GLU A 148 9.74 -18.72 7.46
C GLU A 148 9.96 -19.43 6.22
N ASP A 149 10.44 -19.42 5.82
CA ASP A 149 10.50 -20.06 4.76
C ASP A 149 11.07 -21.24 4.89
N THR A 150 10.65 -21.51 5.23
CA THR A 150 10.83 -22.21 5.36
C THR A 150 11.31 -22.87 4.68
N SER A 151 11.56 -22.78 4.63
CA SER A 151 11.96 -22.98 4.10
C SER A 151 12.83 -23.17 3.73
N ASN A 152 13.06 -23.04 3.69
CA ASN A 152 13.93 -23.23 3.31
C ASN A 152 14.38 -23.86 3.66
N ALA A 153 14.05 -23.92 3.90
CA ALA A 153 14.50 -24.63 4.11
C ALA A 153 15.00 -25.41 3.77
#